data_99f5bca3eededda0341109072bd89720
#
_entry.id   99f5bca3eededda0341109072bd89720
#
_cell.length_a   1.000
_cell.length_b   1.000
_cell.length_c   1.000
_cell.angle_alpha   90.00
_cell.angle_beta   90.00
_cell.angle_gamma   90.00
#
_symmetry.space_group_name_H-M   'P 1'
#
loop_
_entity.id
_entity.type
_entity.pdbx_description
1 polymer ?
#
loop_
_entity_poly.entity_id
_entity_poly.type
_entity_poly.pdbx_seq_one_letter_code
_entity_poly.pdbx_strand_id
1 'polypeptide(L)'
;MATIKEVAELAGVSVATVSRFMNNSGYVGKASREKVEKAIKLLDFSPNEVARSLYQKKSKLIGLLLPDIANPFFPLVAKGVEDKINENGYSLILGNVQGDVEKEKEYLKIFAQNNVAGVLSAVQGSTKEFHGMPFVLLDRV
;
A
#
# COMPACT_ATOMS: atom_id res chain seq x y z
N MET A 1 -0.23 -19.42 -10.91
CA MET A 1 -0.93 -18.16 -10.56
C MET A 1 -1.45 -17.51 -11.83
N ALA A 2 -2.72 -17.17 -11.86
CA ALA A 2 -3.33 -16.53 -13.03
C ALA A 2 -2.74 -15.14 -13.30
N THR A 3 -2.61 -14.80 -14.58
CA THR A 3 -2.09 -13.52 -15.03
C THR A 3 -3.21 -12.67 -15.61
N ILE A 4 -2.98 -11.35 -15.71
CA ILE A 4 -3.93 -10.44 -16.35
C ILE A 4 -4.18 -10.81 -17.82
N LYS A 5 -3.17 -11.35 -18.49
CA LYS A 5 -3.30 -11.87 -19.87
C LYS A 5 -4.30 -13.00 -19.96
N GLU A 6 -4.22 -13.95 -19.02
CA GLU A 6 -5.15 -15.09 -18.96
C GLU A 6 -6.58 -14.62 -18.68
N VAL A 7 -6.77 -13.63 -17.83
CA VAL A 7 -8.09 -13.02 -17.57
C VAL A 7 -8.63 -12.39 -18.86
N ALA A 8 -7.82 -11.64 -19.57
CA ALA A 8 -8.20 -10.99 -20.82
C ALA A 8 -8.59 -12.01 -21.90
N GLU A 9 -7.80 -13.06 -22.05
CA GLU A 9 -8.08 -14.14 -23.00
C GLU A 9 -9.40 -14.85 -22.69
N LEU A 10 -9.61 -15.21 -21.44
CA LEU A 10 -10.84 -15.90 -21.02
C LEU A 10 -12.07 -14.99 -21.16
N ALA A 11 -11.94 -13.72 -20.89
CA ALA A 11 -13.03 -12.75 -21.01
C ALA A 11 -13.26 -12.30 -22.46
N GLY A 12 -12.32 -12.56 -23.38
CA GLY A 12 -12.41 -12.13 -24.76
C GLY A 12 -12.28 -10.61 -24.93
N VAL A 13 -11.50 -9.96 -24.07
CA VAL A 13 -11.25 -8.52 -24.09
C VAL A 13 -9.75 -8.22 -24.09
N SER A 14 -9.38 -6.95 -24.27
CA SER A 14 -7.98 -6.55 -24.22
C SER A 14 -7.47 -6.49 -22.76
N VAL A 15 -6.15 -6.61 -22.58
CA VAL A 15 -5.51 -6.41 -21.28
C VAL A 15 -5.83 -5.01 -20.74
N ALA A 16 -5.87 -3.99 -21.61
CA ALA A 16 -6.22 -2.63 -21.24
C ALA A 16 -7.63 -2.55 -20.64
N THR A 17 -8.59 -3.31 -21.20
CA THR A 17 -9.97 -3.35 -20.67
C THR A 17 -10.01 -3.98 -19.27
N VAL A 18 -9.28 -5.07 -19.05
CA VAL A 18 -9.17 -5.70 -17.73
C VAL A 18 -8.56 -4.71 -16.72
N SER A 19 -7.48 -4.04 -17.12
CA SER A 19 -6.82 -3.05 -16.28
C SER A 19 -7.75 -1.89 -15.89
N ARG A 20 -8.52 -1.36 -16.82
CA ARG A 20 -9.52 -0.31 -16.53
C ARG A 20 -10.58 -0.78 -15.55
N PHE A 21 -11.05 -2.00 -15.71
CA PHE A 21 -12.03 -2.60 -14.80
C PHE A 21 -11.44 -2.71 -13.38
N MET A 22 -10.23 -3.26 -13.26
CA MET A 22 -9.59 -3.49 -11.97
C MET A 22 -9.25 -2.19 -11.23
N ASN A 23 -8.85 -1.15 -11.97
CA ASN A 23 -8.38 0.11 -11.40
C ASN A 23 -9.44 1.21 -11.37
N ASN A 24 -10.63 0.93 -11.89
CA ASN A 24 -11.70 1.94 -12.04
C ASN A 24 -11.22 3.19 -12.78
N SER A 25 -10.33 3.01 -13.75
CA SER A 25 -9.62 4.11 -14.42
C SER A 25 -10.20 4.50 -15.80
N GLY A 26 -11.40 4.03 -16.11
CA GLY A 26 -12.04 4.34 -17.36
C GLY A 26 -13.35 3.60 -17.52
N TYR A 27 -14.07 3.92 -18.61
CA TYR A 27 -15.34 3.28 -18.90
C TYR A 27 -15.14 1.85 -19.40
N VAL A 28 -15.88 0.93 -18.82
CA VAL A 28 -15.98 -0.45 -19.28
C VAL A 28 -17.47 -0.76 -19.46
N GLY A 29 -17.86 -1.17 -20.65
CA GLY A 29 -19.24 -1.51 -20.97
C GLY A 29 -19.76 -2.66 -20.09
N LYS A 30 -21.07 -2.70 -19.89
CA LYS A 30 -21.72 -3.70 -19.02
C LYS A 30 -21.39 -5.13 -19.42
N ALA A 31 -21.44 -5.44 -20.72
CA ALA A 31 -21.14 -6.78 -21.23
C ALA A 31 -19.68 -7.19 -20.97
N SER A 32 -18.73 -6.28 -21.21
CA SER A 32 -17.31 -6.52 -20.92
C SER A 32 -17.06 -6.66 -19.42
N ARG A 33 -17.70 -5.84 -18.61
CA ARG A 33 -17.61 -5.90 -17.14
C ARG A 33 -18.03 -7.28 -16.61
N GLU A 34 -19.16 -7.79 -17.06
CA GLU A 34 -19.66 -9.11 -16.64
C GLU A 34 -18.70 -10.23 -17.05
N LYS A 35 -18.16 -10.17 -18.26
CA LYS A 35 -17.19 -11.15 -18.76
C LYS A 35 -15.89 -11.13 -17.94
N VAL A 36 -15.40 -9.96 -17.61
CA VAL A 36 -14.17 -9.79 -16.79
C VAL A 36 -14.40 -10.31 -15.37
N GLU A 37 -15.51 -9.94 -14.74
CA GLU A 37 -15.87 -10.45 -13.40
C GLU A 37 -15.90 -11.97 -13.35
N LYS A 38 -16.54 -12.58 -14.34
CA LYS A 38 -16.65 -14.04 -14.45
C LYS A 38 -15.28 -14.69 -14.64
N ALA A 39 -14.44 -14.12 -15.49
CA ALA A 39 -13.08 -14.62 -15.74
C ALA A 39 -12.22 -14.53 -14.47
N ILE A 40 -12.29 -13.43 -13.74
CA ILE A 40 -11.57 -13.25 -12.46
C ILE A 40 -11.95 -14.33 -11.46
N LYS A 41 -13.25 -14.60 -11.32
CA LYS A 41 -13.75 -15.64 -10.40
C LYS A 41 -13.28 -17.04 -10.82
N LEU A 42 -13.38 -17.36 -12.11
CA LEU A 42 -12.99 -18.67 -12.62
C LEU A 42 -11.50 -18.96 -12.46
N LEU A 43 -10.65 -17.94 -12.62
CA LEU A 43 -9.20 -18.07 -12.52
C LEU A 43 -8.67 -17.78 -11.12
N ASP A 44 -9.53 -17.39 -10.19
CA ASP A 44 -9.14 -16.95 -8.85
C ASP A 44 -8.02 -15.90 -8.94
N PHE A 45 -8.18 -14.94 -9.85
CA PHE A 45 -7.19 -13.90 -10.10
C PHE A 45 -7.20 -12.84 -9.02
N SER A 46 -6.01 -12.53 -8.51
CA SER A 46 -5.79 -11.41 -7.60
C SER A 46 -4.76 -10.46 -8.22
N PRO A 47 -5.01 -9.15 -8.24
CA PRO A 47 -4.06 -8.22 -8.84
C PRO A 47 -2.71 -8.26 -8.12
N ASN A 48 -1.64 -8.19 -8.91
CA ASN A 48 -0.30 -8.09 -8.37
C ASN A 48 -0.07 -6.64 -7.92
N GLU A 49 -0.07 -6.43 -6.59
CA GLU A 49 0.11 -5.10 -6.01
C GLU A 49 1.50 -4.50 -6.32
N VAL A 50 2.53 -5.33 -6.48
CA VAL A 50 3.87 -4.86 -6.85
C VAL A 50 3.85 -4.28 -8.27
N ALA A 51 3.27 -5.00 -9.23
CA ALA A 51 3.14 -4.51 -10.60
C ALA A 51 2.25 -3.26 -10.67
N ARG A 52 1.17 -3.23 -9.89
CA ARG A 52 0.27 -2.09 -9.80
C ARG A 52 0.97 -0.86 -9.22
N SER A 53 1.79 -1.04 -8.18
CA SER A 53 2.53 0.06 -7.54
C SER A 53 3.59 0.64 -8.48
N LEU A 54 4.20 -0.17 -9.33
CA LEU A 54 5.12 0.30 -10.37
C LEU A 54 4.42 1.23 -11.36
N TYR A 55 3.20 0.89 -11.73
CA TYR A 55 2.41 1.68 -12.66
C TYR A 55 1.91 2.99 -12.04
N GLN A 56 1.46 2.96 -10.80
CA GLN A 56 0.93 4.10 -10.09
C GLN A 56 1.99 4.88 -9.29
N LYS A 57 3.21 4.38 -9.21
CA LYS A 57 4.34 4.92 -8.42
C LYS A 57 4.09 4.92 -6.91
N LYS A 58 2.99 4.37 -6.42
CA LYS A 58 2.66 4.27 -4.99
C LYS A 58 1.91 2.97 -4.71
N SER A 59 2.23 2.33 -3.60
CA SER A 59 1.47 1.20 -3.10
C SER A 59 0.34 1.67 -2.17
N LYS A 60 -0.51 0.75 -1.74
CA LYS A 60 -1.54 1.03 -0.72
C LYS A 60 -1.02 0.71 0.69
N LEU A 61 0.21 1.13 0.95
CA LEU A 61 0.88 0.91 2.22
C LEU A 61 1.22 2.25 2.86
N ILE A 62 1.07 2.31 4.19
CA ILE A 62 1.51 3.43 5.02
C ILE A 62 2.55 2.89 6.00
N GLY A 63 3.69 3.56 6.09
CA GLY A 63 4.71 3.24 7.09
C GLY A 63 4.45 3.99 8.40
N LEU A 64 4.63 3.31 9.53
CA LEU A 64 4.55 3.94 10.84
C LEU A 64 5.81 3.60 11.64
N LEU A 65 6.55 4.63 12.05
CA LEU A 65 7.71 4.48 12.91
C LEU A 65 7.31 4.75 14.35
N LEU A 66 7.60 3.80 15.23
CA LEU A 66 7.37 3.92 16.66
C LEU A 66 8.68 3.85 17.44
N PRO A 67 8.82 4.63 18.54
CA PRO A 67 10.04 4.61 19.36
C PRO A 67 10.24 3.29 20.09
N ASP A 68 9.16 2.69 20.61
CA ASP A 68 9.24 1.45 21.37
C ASP A 68 7.85 0.79 21.48
N ILE A 69 7.69 -0.36 20.84
CA ILE A 69 6.43 -1.12 20.91
C ILE A 69 6.16 -1.75 22.28
N ALA A 70 7.18 -1.83 23.14
CA ALA A 70 7.00 -2.34 24.49
C ALA A 70 6.30 -1.34 25.42
N ASN A 71 6.29 -0.05 25.06
CA ASN A 71 5.52 0.96 25.79
C ASN A 71 4.05 0.89 25.36
N PRO A 72 3.09 0.61 26.26
CA PRO A 72 1.68 0.40 25.92
C PRO A 72 0.99 1.56 25.21
N PHE A 73 1.52 2.76 25.31
CA PHE A 73 1.00 3.93 24.60
C PHE A 73 1.10 3.79 23.08
N PHE A 74 2.22 3.26 22.59
CA PHE A 74 2.48 3.21 21.15
C PHE A 74 1.65 2.17 20.40
N PRO A 75 1.37 0.98 20.92
CA PRO A 75 0.40 0.08 20.31
C PRO A 75 -1.00 0.69 20.17
N LEU A 76 -1.40 1.55 21.12
CA LEU A 76 -2.68 2.26 21.02
C LEU A 76 -2.66 3.28 19.86
N VAL A 77 -1.54 3.99 19.68
CA VAL A 77 -1.34 4.88 18.53
C VAL A 77 -1.41 4.09 17.23
N ALA A 78 -0.70 2.97 17.16
CA ALA A 78 -0.69 2.11 15.99
C ALA A 78 -2.08 1.60 15.64
N LYS A 79 -2.86 1.20 16.63
CA LYS A 79 -4.25 0.76 16.43
C LYS A 79 -5.12 1.86 15.84
N GLY A 80 -5.03 3.08 16.37
CA GLY A 80 -5.78 4.22 15.85
C GLY A 80 -5.41 4.55 14.41
N VAL A 81 -4.13 4.52 14.07
CA VAL A 81 -3.64 4.72 12.71
C VAL A 81 -4.16 3.61 11.79
N GLU A 82 -3.99 2.36 12.19
CA GLU A 82 -4.42 1.21 11.39
C GLU A 82 -5.92 1.25 11.10
N ASP A 83 -6.74 1.51 12.11
CA ASP A 83 -8.20 1.61 11.92
C ASP A 83 -8.55 2.67 10.88
N LYS A 84 -7.91 3.82 10.94
CA LYS A 84 -8.18 4.92 10.01
C LYS A 84 -7.71 4.64 8.59
N ILE A 85 -6.50 4.12 8.43
CA ILE A 85 -5.96 3.83 7.10
C ILE A 85 -6.69 2.65 6.45
N ASN A 86 -7.10 1.66 7.22
CA ASN A 86 -7.87 0.52 6.71
C ASN A 86 -9.22 0.96 6.14
N GLU A 87 -9.89 1.94 6.75
CA GLU A 87 -11.12 2.53 6.22
C GLU A 87 -10.93 3.06 4.78
N ASN A 88 -9.73 3.51 4.46
CA ASN A 88 -9.39 4.07 3.16
C ASN A 88 -8.68 3.08 2.23
N GLY A 89 -8.65 1.81 2.59
CA GLY A 89 -8.07 0.75 1.77
C GLY A 89 -6.56 0.62 1.85
N TYR A 90 -5.92 1.19 2.88
CA TYR A 90 -4.47 1.09 3.10
C TYR A 90 -4.14 0.08 4.18
N SER A 91 -2.95 -0.48 4.10
CA SER A 91 -2.39 -1.37 5.13
C SER A 91 -1.18 -0.73 5.80
N LEU A 92 -0.92 -1.15 7.04
CA LEU A 92 0.13 -0.58 7.87
C LEU A 92 1.39 -1.44 7.82
N ILE A 93 2.55 -0.80 7.65
CA ILE A 93 3.84 -1.40 7.94
C ILE A 93 4.42 -0.69 9.16
N LEU A 94 4.69 -1.45 10.22
CA LEU A 94 5.20 -0.92 11.48
C LEU A 94 6.71 -1.08 11.56
N GLY A 95 7.41 0.01 11.91
CA GLY A 95 8.83 -0.01 12.23
C GLY A 95 9.06 0.33 13.69
N ASN A 96 9.66 -0.59 14.45
CA ASN A 96 10.02 -0.36 15.86
C ASN A 96 11.48 0.08 15.94
N VAL A 97 11.71 1.36 16.17
CA VAL A 97 13.04 1.99 16.05
C VAL A 97 13.91 1.76 17.29
N GLN A 98 13.35 1.72 18.48
CA GLN A 98 14.04 1.46 19.75
C GLN A 98 15.23 2.41 20.02
N GLY A 99 15.12 3.68 19.60
CA GLY A 99 16.17 4.67 19.83
C GLY A 99 17.41 4.50 18.97
N ASP A 100 17.39 3.58 18.00
CA ASP A 100 18.52 3.29 17.11
C ASP A 100 18.36 4.05 15.80
N VAL A 101 19.20 5.06 15.58
CA VAL A 101 19.16 5.91 14.37
C VAL A 101 19.40 5.10 13.09
N GLU A 102 20.29 4.10 13.14
CA GLU A 102 20.57 3.26 11.99
C GLU A 102 19.35 2.39 11.63
N LYS A 103 18.66 1.90 12.64
CA LYS A 103 17.44 1.11 12.48
C LYS A 103 16.33 1.96 11.85
N GLU A 104 16.20 3.22 12.27
CA GLU A 104 15.27 4.18 11.67
C GLU A 104 15.56 4.38 10.17
N LYS A 105 16.82 4.60 9.82
CA LYS A 105 17.25 4.74 8.42
C LYS A 105 16.93 3.50 7.59
N GLU A 106 17.13 2.33 8.17
CA GLU A 106 16.83 1.05 7.53
C GLU A 106 15.33 0.91 7.23
N TYR A 107 14.47 1.24 8.17
CA TYR A 107 13.02 1.24 7.95
C TYR A 107 12.59 2.24 6.89
N LEU A 108 13.16 3.45 6.91
CA LEU A 108 12.85 4.45 5.88
C LEU A 108 13.25 3.96 4.48
N LYS A 109 14.38 3.27 4.38
CA LYS A 109 14.83 2.65 3.13
C LYS A 109 13.85 1.55 2.67
N ILE A 110 13.40 0.70 3.59
CA ILE A 110 12.41 -0.35 3.30
C ILE A 110 11.10 0.28 2.82
N PHE A 111 10.64 1.34 3.47
CA PHE A 111 9.43 2.05 3.07
C PHE A 111 9.57 2.63 1.66
N ALA A 112 10.72 3.25 1.35
CA ALA A 112 10.98 3.77 0.02
C ALA A 112 11.00 2.66 -1.04
N GLN A 113 11.63 1.53 -0.74
CA GLN A 113 11.70 0.37 -1.64
C GLN A 113 10.32 -0.26 -1.91
N ASN A 114 9.39 -0.13 -0.98
CA ASN A 114 8.03 -0.64 -1.11
C ASN A 114 7.04 0.43 -1.62
N ASN A 115 7.53 1.58 -2.03
CA ASN A 115 6.72 2.67 -2.58
C ASN A 115 5.53 3.03 -1.67
N VAL A 116 5.74 3.10 -0.37
CA VAL A 116 4.67 3.46 0.55
C VAL A 116 4.06 4.81 0.17
N ALA A 117 2.77 4.97 0.36
CA ALA A 117 2.06 6.20 0.03
C ALA A 117 2.46 7.36 0.95
N GLY A 118 2.90 7.04 2.16
CA GLY A 118 3.38 8.04 3.12
C GLY A 118 3.93 7.36 4.37
N VAL A 119 4.56 8.17 5.22
CA VAL A 119 5.15 7.71 6.49
C VAL A 119 4.63 8.58 7.63
N LEU A 120 4.21 7.94 8.70
CA LEU A 120 3.91 8.59 9.98
C LEU A 120 5.02 8.22 10.96
N SER A 121 5.55 9.18 11.71
CA SER A 121 6.58 8.90 12.69
C SER A 121 6.23 9.50 14.05
N ALA A 122 6.30 8.66 15.07
CA ALA A 122 6.21 9.09 16.48
C ALA A 122 7.60 9.18 17.11
N VAL A 123 8.67 9.05 16.32
CA VAL A 123 10.06 9.11 16.80
C VAL A 123 10.51 10.55 16.84
N GLN A 124 11.01 10.98 17.99
CA GLN A 124 11.56 12.33 18.13
C GLN A 124 12.90 12.44 17.39
N GLY A 125 13.11 13.58 16.72
CA GLY A 125 14.33 13.83 15.98
C GLY A 125 14.47 13.05 14.70
N SER A 126 13.37 12.52 14.18
CA SER A 126 13.36 11.84 12.87
C SER A 126 13.96 12.72 11.80
N THR A 127 14.83 12.16 10.98
CA THR A 127 15.50 12.88 9.89
C THR A 127 14.50 13.32 8.83
N LYS A 128 14.68 14.54 8.34
CA LYS A 128 13.81 15.13 7.31
C LYS A 128 14.14 14.67 5.89
N GLU A 129 15.07 13.74 5.74
CA GLU A 129 15.47 13.23 4.44
C GLU A 129 14.56 12.09 4.02
N PHE A 130 13.44 12.46 3.38
CA PHE A 130 12.49 11.46 2.91
C PHE A 130 12.47 11.43 1.40
N HIS A 131 13.27 10.74 0.79
CA HIS A 131 13.25 10.35 -0.62
C HIS A 131 11.92 10.60 -1.39
N GLY A 132 11.32 11.80 -1.24
CA GLY A 132 10.10 12.20 -1.92
C GLY A 132 8.78 11.62 -1.40
N MET A 133 8.79 10.92 -0.28
CA MET A 133 7.57 10.38 0.33
C MET A 133 6.90 11.44 1.23
N PRO A 134 5.54 11.53 1.21
CA PRO A 134 4.83 12.32 2.21
C PRO A 134 5.17 11.83 3.63
N PHE A 135 5.41 12.76 4.53
CA PHE A 135 5.85 12.44 5.89
C PHE A 135 5.12 13.30 6.91
N VAL A 136 4.59 12.67 7.94
CA VAL A 136 3.92 13.35 9.05
C VAL A 136 4.56 12.95 10.36
N LEU A 137 5.01 13.95 11.13
CA LEU A 137 5.51 13.77 12.48
C LEU A 137 4.34 13.83 13.45
N LEU A 138 4.23 12.80 14.29
CA LEU A 138 3.29 12.78 15.39
C LEU A 138 3.99 13.41 16.59
N ASP A 139 3.65 14.65 16.90
CA ASP A 139 4.28 15.37 17.99
C ASP A 139 3.73 14.89 19.33
N ARG A 140 4.64 14.80 20.31
CA ARG A 140 4.26 14.57 21.70
C ARG A 140 4.28 15.91 22.42
N VAL A 141 3.14 16.34 22.80
CA VAL A 141 3.03 17.46 23.74
C VAL A 141 3.32 16.97 25.16
#